data_6275c111d5f07250e9ef0635c026d44f
#
_entry.id   6275c111d5f07250e9ef0635c026d44f
#
_cell.length_a   1.000
_cell.length_b   1.000
_cell.length_c   1.000
_cell.angle_alpha   90.00
_cell.angle_beta   90.00
_cell.angle_gamma   90.00
#
_symmetry.space_group_name_H-M   'P 1'
#
loop_
_entity.id
_entity.type
_entity.pdbx_description
1 polymer ?
#
loop_
_entity_poly.entity_id
_entity_poly.type
_entity_poly.pdbx_seq_one_letter_code
_entity_poly.pdbx_strand_id
1 'polypeptide(L)'
;MSPRSRVLLDRAELAAIVHRIGAAVEADHPDGVVMIGVLKGALVFLADLVRAVERVDVLVDFLAISRYAPDSGRVRIVQDVQLELGGRDVVLVEDLIDTGLTCAYLLQHVEGLGARRVEVCTMLDRPGRRIAPITPRYVGATIADDAFVLGVGLHHHDRYRNLPIVLEADRHALDSDADAFASWYGSAARSTSDRPDVAMGAGGTLAE
;
A
#
# COMPACT_ATOMS: atom_id res chain seq x y z
N MET A 1 18.09 -24.72 -9.88
CA MET A 1 17.24 -23.82 -10.71
C MET A 1 17.12 -22.52 -9.92
N SER A 2 17.33 -21.37 -10.58
CA SER A 2 17.10 -20.09 -9.90
C SER A 2 15.64 -19.95 -9.49
N PRO A 3 15.34 -19.44 -8.29
CA PRO A 3 13.97 -19.26 -7.84
C PRO A 3 13.20 -18.31 -8.79
N ARG A 4 11.92 -18.61 -9.02
CA ARG A 4 11.10 -17.81 -9.94
C ARG A 4 10.84 -16.45 -9.32
N SER A 5 11.09 -15.39 -10.08
CA SER A 5 10.73 -14.03 -9.73
C SER A 5 10.49 -13.21 -11.00
N ARG A 6 9.57 -12.24 -10.90
CA ARG A 6 9.30 -11.30 -11.99
C ARG A 6 9.00 -9.91 -11.43
N VAL A 7 9.34 -8.88 -12.18
CA VAL A 7 8.93 -7.53 -11.86
C VAL A 7 7.45 -7.37 -12.20
N LEU A 8 6.63 -7.05 -11.20
CA LEU A 8 5.22 -6.68 -11.41
C LEU A 8 5.07 -5.21 -11.73
N LEU A 9 5.78 -4.35 -10.97
CA LEU A 9 5.79 -2.92 -11.21
C LEU A 9 7.24 -2.43 -11.16
N ASP A 10 7.67 -1.78 -12.22
CA ASP A 10 8.97 -1.11 -12.27
C ASP A 10 8.87 0.33 -11.71
N ARG A 11 10.00 1.04 -11.67
CA ARG A 11 10.07 2.41 -11.14
C ARG A 11 9.20 3.39 -11.91
N ALA A 12 9.10 3.24 -13.24
CA ALA A 12 8.33 4.15 -14.06
C ALA A 12 6.81 3.94 -13.84
N GLU A 13 6.40 2.69 -13.74
CA GLU A 13 5.01 2.33 -13.43
C GLU A 13 4.61 2.79 -12.02
N LEU A 14 5.50 2.61 -11.03
CA LEU A 14 5.28 3.10 -9.68
C LEU A 14 5.16 4.63 -9.65
N ALA A 15 6.03 5.35 -10.37
CA ALA A 15 5.93 6.81 -10.48
C ALA A 15 4.61 7.24 -11.14
N ALA A 16 4.17 6.56 -12.20
CA ALA A 16 2.89 6.85 -12.85
C ALA A 16 1.70 6.61 -11.92
N ILE A 17 1.73 5.53 -11.12
CA ILE A 17 0.71 5.24 -10.09
C ILE A 17 0.66 6.37 -9.05
N VAL A 18 1.80 6.76 -8.52
CA VAL A 18 1.93 7.81 -7.51
C VAL A 18 1.38 9.14 -8.02
N HIS A 19 1.76 9.57 -9.23
CA HIS A 19 1.24 10.80 -9.84
C HIS A 19 -0.26 10.75 -10.08
N ARG A 20 -0.78 9.63 -10.60
CA ARG A 20 -2.21 9.46 -10.84
C ARG A 20 -3.03 9.55 -9.56
N ILE A 21 -2.57 8.87 -8.49
CA ILE A 21 -3.25 8.89 -7.20
C ILE A 21 -3.13 10.28 -6.57
N GLY A 22 -1.95 10.90 -6.60
CA GLY A 22 -1.74 12.26 -6.09
C GLY A 22 -2.70 13.28 -6.72
N ALA A 23 -2.83 13.26 -8.04
CA ALA A 23 -3.77 14.14 -8.75
C ALA A 23 -5.25 13.87 -8.38
N ALA A 24 -5.62 12.60 -8.16
CA ALA A 24 -6.97 12.26 -7.73
C ALA A 24 -7.25 12.73 -6.30
N VAL A 25 -6.28 12.59 -5.40
CA VAL A 25 -6.39 13.11 -4.02
C VAL A 25 -6.54 14.63 -4.01
N GLU A 26 -5.74 15.36 -4.80
CA GLU A 26 -5.88 16.81 -4.94
C GLU A 26 -7.27 17.25 -5.42
N ALA A 27 -7.82 16.53 -6.39
CA ALA A 27 -9.14 16.82 -6.93
C ALA A 27 -10.26 16.57 -5.91
N ASP A 28 -10.14 15.49 -5.13
CA ASP A 28 -11.15 15.08 -4.14
C ASP A 28 -11.08 15.89 -2.83
N HIS A 29 -9.90 16.51 -2.52
CA HIS A 29 -9.62 17.20 -1.26
C HIS A 29 -9.06 18.63 -1.48
N PRO A 30 -9.80 19.54 -2.12
CA PRO A 30 -9.29 20.88 -2.47
C PRO A 30 -8.92 21.73 -1.25
N ASP A 31 -9.47 21.43 -0.07
CA ASP A 31 -9.22 22.14 1.20
C ASP A 31 -8.09 21.52 2.03
N GLY A 32 -7.39 20.53 1.50
CA GLY A 32 -6.33 19.78 2.18
C GLY A 32 -6.79 18.46 2.77
N VAL A 33 -5.83 17.61 3.15
CA VAL A 33 -6.07 16.23 3.60
C VAL A 33 -5.06 15.79 4.65
N VAL A 34 -5.47 14.91 5.55
CA VAL A 34 -4.56 14.16 6.43
C VAL A 34 -4.29 12.79 5.82
N MET A 35 -3.05 12.48 5.54
CA MET A 35 -2.64 11.15 5.10
C MET A 35 -2.07 10.35 6.27
N ILE A 36 -2.69 9.21 6.57
CA ILE A 36 -2.26 8.32 7.65
C ILE A 36 -1.68 7.05 7.06
N GLY A 37 -0.36 6.87 7.23
CA GLY A 37 0.32 5.66 6.77
C GLY A 37 0.27 4.53 7.78
N VAL A 38 -0.05 3.32 7.32
CA VAL A 38 0.00 2.13 8.18
C VAL A 38 1.42 1.56 8.17
N LEU A 39 2.10 1.69 9.30
CA LEU A 39 3.49 1.24 9.45
C LEU A 39 3.57 -0.30 9.56
N LYS A 40 4.65 -0.88 9.03
CA LYS A 40 5.78 -0.24 8.32
C LYS A 40 5.60 -0.24 6.80
N GLY A 41 4.66 -1.05 6.27
CA GLY A 41 4.56 -1.37 4.85
C GLY A 41 4.29 -0.14 3.97
N ALA A 42 3.36 0.71 4.37
CA ALA A 42 2.97 1.88 3.59
C ALA A 42 4.03 3.01 3.54
N LEU A 43 5.10 2.95 4.37
CA LEU A 43 6.05 4.06 4.55
C LEU A 43 6.63 4.58 3.23
N VAL A 44 7.10 3.67 2.37
CA VAL A 44 7.78 4.05 1.10
C VAL A 44 6.77 4.66 0.13
N PHE A 45 5.64 4.00 -0.05
CA PHE A 45 4.57 4.47 -0.91
C PHE A 45 3.99 5.81 -0.44
N LEU A 46 3.72 5.96 0.86
CA LEU A 46 3.23 7.22 1.44
C LEU A 46 4.22 8.36 1.19
N ALA A 47 5.52 8.13 1.40
CA ALA A 47 6.54 9.17 1.19
C ALA A 47 6.59 9.67 -0.26
N ASP A 48 6.37 8.80 -1.22
CA ASP A 48 6.26 9.17 -2.63
C ASP A 48 4.94 9.89 -2.92
N LEU A 49 3.81 9.37 -2.39
CA LEU A 49 2.49 9.93 -2.59
C LEU A 49 2.35 11.36 -2.05
N VAL A 50 2.83 11.62 -0.83
CA VAL A 50 2.80 12.96 -0.23
C VAL A 50 3.52 14.00 -1.10
N ARG A 51 4.66 13.61 -1.71
CA ARG A 51 5.41 14.51 -2.61
C ARG A 51 4.74 14.71 -3.98
N ALA A 52 3.82 13.84 -4.36
CA ALA A 52 3.06 13.95 -5.60
C ALA A 52 1.78 14.78 -5.45
N VAL A 53 1.41 15.16 -4.24
CA VAL A 53 0.32 16.09 -3.94
C VAL A 53 0.92 17.47 -3.76
N GLU A 54 0.75 18.36 -4.75
CA GLU A 54 1.51 19.62 -4.82
C GLU A 54 0.64 20.86 -4.57
N ARG A 55 -0.69 20.77 -4.78
CA ARG A 55 -1.59 21.93 -4.81
C ARG A 55 -2.41 22.15 -3.56
N VAL A 56 -2.43 21.17 -2.66
CA VAL A 56 -3.19 21.23 -1.41
C VAL A 56 -2.29 20.93 -0.22
N ASP A 57 -2.71 21.40 0.96
CA ASP A 57 -1.97 21.11 2.19
C ASP A 57 -2.14 19.66 2.61
N VAL A 58 -1.05 18.98 2.92
CA VAL A 58 -1.03 17.58 3.36
C VAL A 58 -0.40 17.48 4.73
N LEU A 59 -1.20 17.09 5.70
CA LEU A 59 -0.71 16.66 7.01
C LEU A 59 -0.43 15.16 6.98
N VAL A 60 0.64 14.73 7.64
CA VAL A 60 1.05 13.32 7.65
C VAL A 60 1.09 12.80 9.07
N ASP A 61 0.51 11.61 9.27
CA ASP A 61 0.60 10.88 10.52
C ASP A 61 0.73 9.38 10.26
N PHE A 62 0.87 8.58 11.32
CA PHE A 62 1.12 7.17 11.22
C PHE A 62 0.30 6.38 12.22
N LEU A 63 -0.16 5.20 11.79
CA LEU A 63 -0.66 4.14 12.63
C LEU A 63 0.32 2.96 12.60
N ALA A 64 0.59 2.34 13.73
CA ALA A 64 1.30 1.07 13.76
C ALA A 64 0.45 0.01 14.47
N ILE A 65 0.44 -1.19 13.87
CA ILE A 65 -0.25 -2.35 14.41
C ILE A 65 0.73 -3.47 14.73
N SER A 66 0.49 -4.19 15.82
CA SER A 66 1.10 -5.49 16.02
C SER A 66 0.16 -6.57 15.49
N ARG A 67 0.66 -7.43 14.60
CA ARG A 67 -0.14 -8.52 14.02
C ARG A 67 -0.37 -9.69 14.97
N TYR A 68 0.34 -9.74 16.09
CA TYR A 68 0.24 -10.85 17.04
C TYR A 68 0.43 -10.36 18.48
N ALA A 69 -0.64 -10.31 19.24
CA ALA A 69 -0.54 -10.61 20.65
C ALA A 69 -0.48 -12.15 20.73
N PRO A 70 0.54 -12.76 21.37
CA PRO A 70 0.71 -14.22 21.38
C PRO A 70 -0.52 -15.01 21.84
N ASP A 71 -1.42 -14.37 22.59
CA ASP A 71 -2.52 -15.03 23.27
C ASP A 71 -3.92 -14.77 22.68
N SER A 72 -4.10 -13.91 21.65
CA SER A 72 -5.45 -13.52 21.22
C SER A 72 -5.71 -13.53 19.70
N GLY A 73 -4.67 -13.59 18.87
CA GLY A 73 -4.81 -13.47 17.40
C GLY A 73 -5.40 -12.13 16.92
N ARG A 74 -5.56 -11.15 17.83
CA ARG A 74 -6.19 -9.86 17.53
C ARG A 74 -5.15 -8.84 17.10
N VAL A 75 -5.48 -8.05 16.08
CA VAL A 75 -4.74 -6.84 15.71
C VAL A 75 -4.83 -5.84 16.87
N ARG A 76 -3.72 -5.24 17.24
CA ARG A 76 -3.65 -4.19 18.27
C ARG A 76 -2.91 -2.99 17.72
N ILE A 77 -3.46 -1.80 17.89
CA ILE A 77 -2.77 -0.53 17.63
C ILE A 77 -1.69 -0.37 18.70
N VAL A 78 -0.44 -0.23 18.28
CA VAL A 78 0.75 -0.02 19.15
C VAL A 78 1.27 1.41 19.06
N GLN A 79 0.94 2.12 17.99
CA GLN A 79 1.13 3.57 17.83
C GLN A 79 -0.14 4.12 17.20
N ASP A 80 -0.75 5.07 17.88
CA ASP A 80 -1.97 5.73 17.42
C ASP A 80 -1.66 7.09 16.77
N VAL A 81 -2.64 7.64 16.08
CA VAL A 81 -2.61 8.96 15.45
C VAL A 81 -2.41 10.02 16.54
N GLN A 82 -1.55 11.01 16.26
CA GLN A 82 -1.26 12.12 17.16
C GLN A 82 -1.97 13.41 16.74
N LEU A 83 -2.35 13.52 15.47
CA LEU A 83 -3.07 14.69 14.95
C LEU A 83 -4.53 14.66 15.36
N GLU A 84 -5.08 15.86 15.64
CA GLU A 84 -6.52 16.03 15.81
C GLU A 84 -7.23 15.86 14.47
N LEU A 85 -8.08 14.83 14.34
CA LEU A 85 -8.78 14.49 13.09
C LEU A 85 -10.17 15.13 12.98
N GLY A 86 -10.68 15.73 14.06
CA GLY A 86 -12.03 16.28 14.10
C GLY A 86 -12.36 17.21 12.92
N GLY A 87 -13.34 16.84 12.11
CA GLY A 87 -13.80 17.61 10.95
C GLY A 87 -12.86 17.59 9.73
N ARG A 88 -11.77 16.82 9.75
CA ARG A 88 -10.81 16.74 8.64
C ARG A 88 -11.12 15.59 7.69
N ASP A 89 -10.72 15.75 6.43
CA ASP A 89 -10.67 14.63 5.49
C ASP A 89 -9.39 13.84 5.71
N VAL A 90 -9.53 12.52 5.68
CA VAL A 90 -8.44 11.57 5.95
C VAL A 90 -8.33 10.56 4.81
N VAL A 91 -7.11 10.29 4.38
CA VAL A 91 -6.76 9.17 3.51
C VAL A 91 -5.90 8.19 4.29
N LEU A 92 -6.43 7.01 4.57
CA LEU A 92 -5.71 5.89 5.18
C LEU A 92 -4.91 5.17 4.09
N VAL A 93 -3.58 5.14 4.22
CA VAL A 93 -2.66 4.64 3.20
C VAL A 93 -2.08 3.28 3.61
N GLU A 94 -2.31 2.27 2.77
CA GLU A 94 -1.82 0.89 2.92
C GLU A 94 -0.87 0.51 1.78
N ASP A 95 0.03 -0.42 2.02
CA ASP A 95 0.88 -1.03 0.99
C ASP A 95 0.12 -2.07 0.17
N LEU A 96 -0.64 -2.93 0.83
CA LEU A 96 -1.43 -4.01 0.22
C LEU A 96 -2.70 -4.27 1.03
N ILE A 97 -3.84 -4.26 0.35
CA ILE A 97 -5.09 -4.77 0.92
C ILE A 97 -5.34 -6.19 0.42
N ASP A 98 -5.26 -7.15 1.33
CA ASP A 98 -5.54 -8.57 1.09
C ASP A 98 -6.98 -8.89 1.50
N THR A 99 -7.21 -9.48 2.67
CA THR A 99 -8.54 -9.82 3.19
C THR A 99 -9.40 -8.60 3.55
N GLY A 100 -8.78 -7.45 3.73
CA GLY A 100 -9.42 -6.21 4.15
C GLY A 100 -9.72 -6.12 5.65
N LEU A 101 -9.52 -7.18 6.43
CA LEU A 101 -9.86 -7.21 7.87
C LEU A 101 -9.09 -6.16 8.67
N THR A 102 -7.80 -6.02 8.44
CA THR A 102 -6.95 -4.98 9.07
C THR A 102 -7.44 -3.59 8.67
N CYS A 103 -7.65 -3.37 7.38
CA CYS A 103 -8.10 -2.08 6.87
C CYS A 103 -9.47 -1.69 7.46
N ALA A 104 -10.43 -2.63 7.54
CA ALA A 104 -11.74 -2.39 8.15
C ALA A 104 -11.62 -1.98 9.62
N TYR A 105 -10.76 -2.65 10.38
CA TYR A 105 -10.50 -2.31 11.78
C TYR A 105 -9.91 -0.90 11.93
N LEU A 106 -8.92 -0.55 11.12
CA LEU A 106 -8.27 0.75 11.15
C LEU A 106 -9.21 1.86 10.67
N LEU A 107 -10.01 1.60 9.64
CA LEU A 107 -11.01 2.55 9.13
C LEU A 107 -12.00 2.92 10.24
N GLN A 108 -12.59 1.92 10.91
CA GLN A 108 -13.51 2.15 12.02
C GLN A 108 -12.84 2.94 13.18
N HIS A 109 -11.57 2.66 13.47
CA HIS A 109 -10.81 3.37 14.48
C HIS A 109 -10.65 4.86 14.13
N VAL A 110 -10.18 5.16 12.91
CA VAL A 110 -9.94 6.54 12.44
C VAL A 110 -11.24 7.34 12.33
N GLU A 111 -12.33 6.72 11.87
CA GLU A 111 -13.67 7.33 11.90
C GLU A 111 -14.10 7.69 13.31
N GLY A 112 -13.80 6.83 14.30
CA GLY A 112 -14.08 7.06 15.71
C GLY A 112 -13.31 8.25 16.31
N LEU A 113 -12.22 8.71 15.69
CA LEU A 113 -11.47 9.90 16.07
C LEU A 113 -12.10 11.22 15.55
N GLY A 114 -13.29 11.15 14.94
CA GLY A 114 -14.08 12.31 14.54
C GLY A 114 -13.71 12.91 13.18
N ALA A 115 -13.02 12.17 12.33
CA ALA A 115 -12.75 12.58 10.95
C ALA A 115 -14.07 12.86 10.20
N ARG A 116 -14.08 13.88 9.34
CA ARG A 116 -15.24 14.22 8.50
C ARG A 116 -15.53 13.16 7.45
N ARG A 117 -14.46 12.66 6.83
CA ARG A 117 -14.47 11.61 5.80
C ARG A 117 -13.19 10.81 5.91
N VAL A 118 -13.27 9.50 5.80
CA VAL A 118 -12.11 8.63 5.73
C VAL A 118 -12.17 7.81 4.45
N GLU A 119 -11.18 7.94 3.61
CA GLU A 119 -11.02 7.17 2.40
C GLU A 119 -9.77 6.30 2.47
N VAL A 120 -9.77 5.21 1.69
CA VAL A 120 -8.67 4.25 1.69
C VAL A 120 -7.89 4.36 0.39
N CYS A 121 -6.58 4.45 0.52
CA CYS A 121 -5.61 4.37 -0.56
C CYS A 121 -4.73 3.14 -0.38
N THR A 122 -4.49 2.39 -1.44
CA THR A 122 -3.55 1.27 -1.40
C THR A 122 -2.66 1.24 -2.63
N MET A 123 -1.40 0.90 -2.46
CA MET A 123 -0.49 0.68 -3.59
C MET A 123 -0.91 -0.57 -4.36
N LEU A 124 -1.23 -1.66 -3.66
CA LEU A 124 -1.68 -2.91 -4.25
C LEU A 124 -3.02 -3.34 -3.67
N ASP A 125 -3.89 -3.87 -4.53
CA ASP A 125 -5.17 -4.47 -4.14
C ASP A 125 -5.27 -5.92 -4.61
N ARG A 126 -5.81 -6.78 -3.72
CA ARG A 126 -6.08 -8.18 -4.00
C ARG A 126 -7.55 -8.50 -3.71
N PRO A 127 -8.45 -8.11 -4.61
CA PRO A 127 -9.89 -8.17 -4.36
C PRO A 127 -10.44 -9.61 -4.24
N GLY A 128 -9.84 -10.58 -4.91
CA GLY A 128 -10.29 -11.98 -4.87
C GLY A 128 -10.15 -12.65 -3.49
N ARG A 129 -9.30 -12.09 -2.62
CA ARG A 129 -9.14 -12.57 -1.24
C ARG A 129 -9.93 -11.76 -0.20
N ARG A 130 -10.77 -10.82 -0.65
CA ARG A 130 -11.50 -9.92 0.23
C ARG A 130 -12.51 -10.67 1.10
N ILE A 131 -12.43 -10.46 2.43
CA ILE A 131 -13.37 -10.97 3.44
C ILE A 131 -14.20 -9.81 4.00
N ALA A 132 -13.55 -8.70 4.39
CA ALA A 132 -14.26 -7.51 4.83
C ALA A 132 -14.69 -6.67 3.62
N PRO A 133 -15.90 -6.04 3.64
CA PRO A 133 -16.43 -5.28 2.50
C PRO A 133 -15.76 -3.91 2.37
N ILE A 134 -14.45 -3.89 2.17
CA ILE A 134 -13.66 -2.68 1.95
C ILE A 134 -13.47 -2.46 0.46
N THR A 135 -13.81 -1.26 0.00
CA THR A 135 -13.55 -0.78 -1.35
C THR A 135 -12.62 0.42 -1.26
N PRO A 136 -11.34 0.28 -1.60
CA PRO A 136 -10.42 1.41 -1.61
C PRO A 136 -10.86 2.46 -2.65
N ARG A 137 -10.77 3.74 -2.29
CA ARG A 137 -11.03 4.85 -3.21
C ARG A 137 -9.89 4.99 -4.23
N TYR A 138 -8.66 4.84 -3.76
CA TYR A 138 -7.47 4.98 -4.58
C TYR A 138 -6.70 3.66 -4.61
N VAL A 139 -6.56 3.09 -5.81
CA VAL A 139 -5.87 1.82 -6.03
C VAL A 139 -4.71 2.04 -7.00
N GLY A 140 -3.52 1.66 -6.61
CA GLY A 140 -2.34 1.68 -7.48
C GLY A 140 -2.45 0.64 -8.58
N ALA A 141 -2.43 -0.63 -8.20
CA ALA A 141 -2.58 -1.75 -9.11
C ALA A 141 -3.30 -2.92 -8.42
N THR A 142 -3.98 -3.74 -9.22
CA THR A 142 -4.57 -5.00 -8.77
C THR A 142 -3.62 -6.16 -9.08
N ILE A 143 -3.46 -7.06 -8.12
CA ILE A 143 -2.59 -8.23 -8.26
C ILE A 143 -3.35 -9.55 -8.14
N ALA A 144 -2.77 -10.64 -8.65
CA ALA A 144 -3.33 -11.97 -8.57
C ALA A 144 -3.42 -12.47 -7.10
N ASP A 145 -4.39 -13.35 -6.83
CA ASP A 145 -4.70 -13.80 -5.48
C ASP A 145 -3.59 -14.65 -4.84
N ASP A 146 -2.79 -15.31 -5.64
CA ASP A 146 -1.68 -16.17 -5.23
C ASP A 146 -0.31 -15.46 -5.27
N ALA A 147 -0.23 -14.23 -5.82
CA ALA A 147 1.01 -13.50 -5.94
C ALA A 147 1.62 -13.19 -4.56
N PHE A 148 2.86 -13.60 -4.33
CA PHE A 148 3.65 -13.17 -3.18
C PHE A 148 4.58 -12.04 -3.60
N VAL A 149 4.47 -10.88 -2.95
CA VAL A 149 5.09 -9.64 -3.42
C VAL A 149 6.06 -9.03 -2.41
N LEU A 150 7.13 -8.42 -2.92
CA LEU A 150 8.21 -7.77 -2.18
C LEU A 150 8.52 -6.39 -2.77
N GLY A 151 9.13 -5.52 -1.98
CA GLY A 151 9.63 -4.21 -2.43
C GLY A 151 8.65 -3.07 -2.15
N VAL A 152 9.13 -1.84 -2.25
CA VAL A 152 8.38 -0.60 -1.98
C VAL A 152 7.61 -0.67 -0.64
N GLY A 153 8.32 -1.10 0.42
CA GLY A 153 7.73 -1.28 1.76
C GLY A 153 7.29 -2.72 2.07
N LEU A 154 6.86 -3.51 1.08
CA LEU A 154 6.50 -4.92 1.23
C LEU A 154 7.71 -5.80 1.58
N HIS A 155 7.48 -6.88 2.34
CA HIS A 155 8.57 -7.61 2.96
C HIS A 155 8.37 -9.11 3.11
N HIS A 156 9.48 -9.81 3.30
CA HIS A 156 9.55 -11.13 3.94
C HIS A 156 10.54 -11.06 5.11
N HIS A 157 10.10 -11.35 6.34
CA HIS A 157 10.88 -11.23 7.59
C HIS A 157 11.65 -9.89 7.73
N ASP A 158 10.94 -8.76 7.48
CA ASP A 158 11.46 -7.37 7.47
C ASP A 158 12.53 -7.06 6.40
N ARG A 159 12.82 -7.97 5.49
CA ARG A 159 13.76 -7.79 4.37
C ARG A 159 13.04 -7.37 3.10
N TYR A 160 13.77 -6.85 2.11
CA TYR A 160 13.32 -6.46 0.77
C TYR A 160 12.44 -5.20 0.69
N ARG A 161 12.13 -4.52 1.80
CA ARG A 161 11.31 -3.29 1.78
C ARG A 161 11.90 -2.17 0.93
N ASN A 162 13.22 -2.15 0.78
CA ASN A 162 13.99 -1.12 0.07
C ASN A 162 14.18 -1.41 -1.42
N LEU A 163 13.61 -2.47 -1.96
CA LEU A 163 13.60 -2.67 -3.41
C LEU A 163 12.74 -1.58 -4.05
N PRO A 164 13.26 -0.88 -5.09
CA PRO A 164 12.56 0.23 -5.76
C PRO A 164 11.59 -0.24 -6.85
N ILE A 165 11.14 -1.46 -6.77
CA ILE A 165 10.23 -2.17 -7.68
C ILE A 165 9.30 -3.04 -6.86
N VAL A 166 8.15 -3.43 -7.40
CA VAL A 166 7.36 -4.53 -6.86
C VAL A 166 7.76 -5.82 -7.58
N LEU A 167 8.29 -6.75 -6.82
CA LEU A 167 8.74 -8.06 -7.28
C LEU A 167 7.75 -9.12 -6.84
N GLU A 168 7.23 -9.93 -7.77
CA GLU A 168 6.61 -11.20 -7.43
C GLU A 168 7.70 -12.25 -7.24
N ALA A 169 7.64 -12.97 -6.12
CA ALA A 169 8.66 -13.88 -5.68
C ALA A 169 8.09 -15.24 -5.30
N ASP A 170 8.88 -16.28 -5.45
CA ASP A 170 8.54 -17.62 -4.94
C ASP A 170 8.71 -17.64 -3.41
N ARG A 171 7.60 -17.74 -2.71
CA ARG A 171 7.58 -17.77 -1.24
C ARG A 171 8.34 -18.97 -0.68
N HIS A 172 8.22 -20.15 -1.30
CA HIS A 172 8.91 -21.35 -0.81
C HIS A 172 10.44 -21.22 -0.91
N ALA A 173 10.91 -20.52 -1.94
CA ALA A 173 12.33 -20.21 -2.06
C ALA A 173 12.80 -19.30 -0.92
N LEU A 174 12.00 -18.29 -0.55
CA LEU A 174 12.31 -17.38 0.58
C LEU A 174 12.26 -18.09 1.95
N ASP A 175 11.30 -18.98 2.15
CA ASP A 175 11.18 -19.76 3.38
C ASP A 175 12.38 -20.71 3.55
N SER A 176 13.00 -21.14 2.43
CA SER A 176 14.18 -22.01 2.43
C SER A 176 15.50 -21.23 2.49
N ASP A 177 15.56 -20.07 1.86
CA ASP A 177 16.73 -19.20 1.80
C ASP A 177 16.29 -17.73 1.79
N ALA A 178 16.53 -17.04 2.91
CA ALA A 178 16.16 -15.62 3.06
C ALA A 178 16.89 -14.69 2.09
N ASP A 179 17.98 -15.14 1.45
CA ASP A 179 18.76 -14.42 0.44
C ASP A 179 18.42 -14.81 -1.00
N ALA A 180 17.42 -15.67 -1.22
CA ALA A 180 17.04 -16.20 -2.53
C ALA A 180 16.89 -15.12 -3.63
N PHE A 181 16.51 -13.92 -3.25
CA PHE A 181 16.32 -12.78 -4.16
C PHE A 181 17.28 -11.60 -3.89
N ALA A 182 18.37 -11.81 -3.16
CA ALA A 182 19.34 -10.76 -2.82
C ALA A 182 20.00 -10.13 -4.08
N SER A 183 20.04 -10.85 -5.20
CA SER A 183 20.52 -10.34 -6.49
C SER A 183 19.70 -9.18 -7.06
N TRP A 184 18.51 -8.93 -6.52
CA TRP A 184 17.70 -7.77 -6.89
C TRP A 184 18.15 -6.47 -6.21
N TYR A 185 18.93 -6.55 -5.13
CA TYR A 185 19.57 -5.38 -4.55
C TYR A 185 20.57 -4.78 -5.54
N GLY A 186 20.47 -3.50 -5.83
CA GLY A 186 21.36 -2.80 -6.76
C GLY A 186 21.15 -3.10 -8.26
N SER A 187 20.25 -4.02 -8.62
CA SER A 187 19.90 -4.24 -10.02
C SER A 187 18.89 -3.19 -10.48
N ALA A 188 19.38 -2.16 -11.17
CA ALA A 188 18.53 -1.20 -11.85
C ALA A 188 18.02 -1.85 -13.14
N ALA A 189 16.81 -2.36 -13.16
CA ALA A 189 16.09 -2.86 -14.32
C ALA A 189 16.65 -4.15 -14.98
N ARG A 190 15.96 -5.26 -14.73
CA ARG A 190 15.97 -6.39 -15.67
C ARG A 190 14.83 -6.18 -16.67
N SER A 191 15.08 -6.55 -17.93
CA SER A 191 14.20 -6.41 -19.09
C SER A 191 12.77 -6.92 -18.83
N THR A 192 11.81 -6.17 -19.35
CA THR A 192 10.36 -6.30 -19.21
C THR A 192 9.71 -7.40 -20.05
N SER A 193 10.45 -8.36 -20.59
CA SER A 193 9.95 -9.29 -21.61
C SER A 193 9.03 -10.41 -21.14
N ASP A 194 8.77 -10.54 -19.82
CA ASP A 194 7.97 -11.64 -19.24
C ASP A 194 6.87 -11.10 -18.29
N ARG A 195 6.10 -10.09 -18.71
CA ARG A 195 5.09 -9.45 -17.89
C ARG A 195 3.70 -10.04 -18.11
N PRO A 196 2.95 -10.35 -17.03
CA PRO A 196 1.51 -10.50 -17.12
C PRO A 196 0.82 -9.13 -17.18
N ASP A 197 -0.40 -9.12 -17.66
CA ASP A 197 -1.27 -7.94 -17.57
C ASP A 197 -1.56 -7.61 -16.09
N VAL A 198 -0.92 -6.57 -15.58
CA VAL A 198 -1.32 -5.95 -14.30
C VAL A 198 -2.39 -4.92 -14.63
N ALA A 199 -3.62 -5.16 -14.17
CA ALA A 199 -4.69 -4.18 -14.36
C ALA A 199 -4.35 -2.91 -13.56
N MET A 200 -3.98 -1.86 -14.27
CA MET A 200 -3.89 -0.52 -13.71
C MET A 200 -5.30 -0.08 -13.31
N GLY A 201 -5.48 0.26 -12.03
CA GLY A 201 -6.77 0.72 -11.52
C GLY A 201 -7.32 1.84 -12.41
N ALA A 202 -8.42 1.56 -13.12
CA ALA A 202 -9.10 2.59 -13.91
C ALA A 202 -9.57 3.68 -12.95
N GLY A 203 -9.19 4.92 -13.23
CA GLY A 203 -9.76 6.08 -12.55
C GLY A 203 -11.29 6.01 -12.69
N GLY A 204 -11.98 5.88 -11.55
CA GLY A 204 -13.44 5.88 -11.56
C GLY A 204 -13.93 7.14 -12.24
N THR A 205 -14.51 6.99 -13.42
CA THR A 205 -15.26 8.05 -14.10
C THR A 205 -16.46 8.36 -13.20
N LEU A 206 -16.51 9.57 -12.68
CA LEU A 206 -17.72 10.09 -12.07
C LEU A 206 -18.84 9.98 -13.10
N ALA A 207 -19.82 9.12 -12.86
CA ALA A 207 -21.13 9.27 -13.48
C ALA A 207 -21.84 10.39 -12.74
N GLU A 208 -22.39 11.32 -13.54
CA GLU A 208 -23.20 12.47 -13.13
C GLU A 208 -24.35 12.09 -12.20
#